data_1f89e0344c05dec71c56eb86461f5017
#
_entry.id   1f89e0344c05dec71c56eb86461f5017
#
_cell.length_a   1.000
_cell.length_b   1.000
_cell.length_c   1.000
_cell.angle_alpha   90.00
_cell.angle_beta   90.00
_cell.angle_gamma   90.00
#
_symmetry.space_group_name_H-M   'P 1'
#
loop_
_entity.id
_entity.type
_entity.pdbx_description
1 polymer ?
#
loop_
_entity_poly.entity_id
_entity_poly.type
_entity_poly.pdbx_seq_one_letter_code
_entity_poly.pdbx_strand_id
1 'polypeptide(L)'
;MALPFRRTLAAVGLVAAGAAAPLAAQNQSPISVGGVVYAQWAAQMDSLSPANDFDITRAYINVIGKFNGGIMTRITGDVYHDGDATAGGSLLYRLKYAYAAWTPEGSPLTFRFGLTQTPWIDWEEALWDYRMEGTIAVDRAGYMSSSDFGVAVDGNVNHDLVNFQAMAMNGENYNKTPGDQHKDFAARVSFRLLGTDDGSRIGGLRITGYAQSGTPTGGGSRDRFLGMVSYRSKMLTLAAEYMTTKDTATATANSLKKGSLFSAFGVLHVGDSPAAIIGRVDIVNPTTCTNYGAVADCPAASQYDTRTIIIGGVSYQLSPNVRLLADIDRTGFQTPAGASAPKSISLAQFQTQFTF
;
A
#
# COMPACT_ATOMS: atom_id res chain seq x y z
N MET A 1 61.93 9.00 -32.07
CA MET A 1 62.32 7.88 -31.20
C MET A 1 61.22 7.78 -30.11
N ALA A 2 60.18 6.98 -30.39
CA ALA A 2 59.03 6.83 -29.50
C ALA A 2 58.87 5.35 -29.18
N LEU A 3 58.93 4.97 -27.92
CA LEU A 3 58.77 3.63 -27.42
C LEU A 3 57.27 3.39 -27.12
N PRO A 4 56.67 2.28 -27.54
CA PRO A 4 55.30 1.95 -27.19
C PRO A 4 55.20 1.21 -25.83
N PHE A 5 54.37 1.70 -24.95
CA PHE A 5 54.00 1.05 -23.68
C PHE A 5 52.98 -0.07 -23.98
N ARG A 6 53.43 -1.29 -23.88
CA ARG A 6 52.54 -2.50 -23.86
C ARG A 6 51.97 -2.66 -22.48
N ARG A 7 50.66 -2.48 -22.35
CA ARG A 7 49.89 -2.90 -21.15
C ARG A 7 49.52 -4.38 -21.27
N THR A 8 50.12 -5.19 -20.44
CA THR A 8 49.78 -6.60 -20.27
C THR A 8 48.57 -6.68 -19.38
N LEU A 9 47.40 -7.07 -19.89
CA LEU A 9 46.25 -7.48 -19.11
C LEU A 9 46.46 -8.91 -18.63
N ALA A 10 46.69 -9.10 -17.32
CA ALA A 10 46.67 -10.41 -16.69
C ALA A 10 45.20 -10.81 -16.47
N ALA A 11 44.74 -11.79 -17.26
CA ALA A 11 43.47 -12.43 -17.02
C ALA A 11 43.62 -13.39 -15.84
N VAL A 12 43.02 -13.05 -14.71
CA VAL A 12 42.85 -13.97 -13.57
C VAL A 12 41.70 -14.89 -13.90
N GLY A 13 42.00 -16.07 -14.40
CA GLY A 13 41.04 -17.15 -14.59
C GLY A 13 40.65 -17.75 -13.22
N LEU A 14 39.44 -17.46 -12.75
CA LEU A 14 38.83 -18.13 -11.61
C LEU A 14 38.35 -19.51 -12.08
N VAL A 15 39.12 -20.55 -11.83
CA VAL A 15 38.68 -21.93 -11.99
C VAL A 15 37.76 -22.26 -10.80
N ALA A 16 36.46 -22.15 -11.02
CA ALA A 16 35.47 -22.70 -10.09
C ALA A 16 35.48 -24.21 -10.22
N ALA A 17 36.24 -24.90 -9.36
CA ALA A 17 36.11 -26.36 -9.17
C ALA A 17 34.74 -26.59 -8.52
N GLY A 18 33.76 -26.92 -9.34
CA GLY A 18 32.45 -27.38 -8.90
C GLY A 18 32.59 -28.73 -8.17
N ALA A 19 32.69 -28.72 -6.85
CA ALA A 19 32.37 -29.87 -6.06
C ALA A 19 30.89 -30.18 -6.24
N ALA A 20 30.55 -31.21 -7.03
CA ALA A 20 29.23 -31.79 -7.05
C ALA A 20 28.99 -32.40 -5.65
N ALA A 21 28.43 -31.59 -4.75
CA ALA A 21 27.86 -32.09 -3.53
C ALA A 21 26.72 -33.05 -3.92
N PRO A 22 26.62 -34.26 -3.29
CA PRO A 22 25.49 -35.11 -3.54
C PRO A 22 24.23 -34.30 -3.23
N LEU A 23 23.26 -34.34 -4.16
CA LEU A 23 21.89 -33.88 -3.91
C LEU A 23 21.33 -34.79 -2.78
N ALA A 24 21.66 -34.44 -1.52
CA ALA A 24 20.90 -34.92 -0.39
C ALA A 24 19.45 -34.58 -0.66
N ALA A 25 18.55 -35.53 -0.53
CA ALA A 25 17.12 -35.36 -0.71
C ALA A 25 16.69 -34.05 -0.03
N GLN A 26 16.49 -33.00 -0.82
CA GLN A 26 15.98 -31.75 -0.32
C GLN A 26 14.61 -32.10 0.24
N ASN A 27 14.45 -31.98 1.56
CA ASN A 27 13.14 -31.82 2.14
C ASN A 27 12.48 -30.70 1.34
N GLN A 28 11.54 -31.04 0.48
CA GLN A 28 10.90 -30.10 -0.42
C GLN A 28 10.33 -28.99 0.45
N SER A 29 10.93 -27.83 0.38
CA SER A 29 10.40 -26.64 1.06
C SER A 29 9.02 -26.40 0.48
N PRO A 30 7.96 -26.34 1.29
CA PRO A 30 6.61 -26.29 0.76
C PRO A 30 6.43 -24.99 -0.02
N ILE A 31 6.17 -25.10 -1.32
CA ILE A 31 5.64 -24.01 -2.10
C ILE A 31 4.15 -24.01 -1.86
N SER A 32 3.62 -22.87 -1.41
CA SER A 32 2.19 -22.66 -1.26
C SER A 32 1.67 -21.73 -2.37
N VAL A 33 0.52 -22.08 -2.88
CA VAL A 33 -0.24 -21.23 -3.81
C VAL A 33 -1.55 -20.87 -3.11
N GLY A 34 -1.91 -19.61 -3.19
CA GLY A 34 -3.15 -19.10 -2.64
C GLY A 34 -3.56 -17.83 -3.36
N GLY A 35 -4.78 -17.37 -3.14
CA GLY A 35 -5.26 -16.19 -3.81
C GLY A 35 -6.43 -15.55 -3.08
N VAL A 36 -6.78 -14.36 -3.56
CA VAL A 36 -7.97 -13.65 -3.13
C VAL A 36 -8.59 -12.93 -4.32
N VAL A 37 -9.90 -13.00 -4.42
CA VAL A 37 -10.67 -12.29 -5.45
C VAL A 37 -11.70 -11.41 -4.76
N TYR A 38 -11.83 -10.18 -5.27
CA TYR A 38 -12.88 -9.24 -4.88
C TYR A 38 -13.81 -9.04 -6.05
N ALA A 39 -15.06 -9.47 -5.90
CA ALA A 39 -16.13 -9.25 -6.85
C ALA A 39 -17.16 -8.33 -6.22
N GLN A 40 -17.79 -7.49 -7.02
CA GLN A 40 -18.79 -6.55 -6.56
C GLN A 40 -19.94 -6.39 -7.54
N TRP A 41 -21.07 -5.98 -7.02
CA TRP A 41 -22.09 -5.22 -7.69
C TRP A 41 -22.08 -3.82 -7.08
N ALA A 42 -22.05 -2.78 -7.93
CA ALA A 42 -22.08 -1.39 -7.49
C ALA A 42 -23.13 -0.62 -8.28
N ALA A 43 -23.92 0.19 -7.58
CA ALA A 43 -24.91 1.07 -8.19
C ALA A 43 -24.72 2.50 -7.69
N GLN A 44 -24.60 3.44 -8.62
CA GLN A 44 -24.57 4.85 -8.30
C GLN A 44 -25.97 5.35 -8.03
N MET A 45 -26.18 6.00 -6.85
CA MET A 45 -27.53 6.40 -6.39
C MET A 45 -27.93 7.83 -6.78
N ASP A 46 -26.97 8.69 -7.11
CA ASP A 46 -27.16 10.14 -7.26
C ASP A 46 -26.89 10.67 -8.68
N SER A 47 -26.99 9.78 -9.70
CA SER A 47 -26.84 10.12 -11.11
C SER A 47 -28.15 9.94 -11.89
N LEU A 48 -28.37 10.78 -12.91
CA LEU A 48 -29.49 10.62 -13.88
C LEU A 48 -29.25 9.44 -14.84
N SER A 49 -28.00 8.98 -14.99
CA SER A 49 -27.62 7.79 -15.74
C SER A 49 -26.68 6.97 -14.84
N PRO A 50 -27.23 6.28 -13.84
CA PRO A 50 -26.42 5.61 -12.84
C PRO A 50 -25.68 4.43 -13.46
N ALA A 51 -24.39 4.32 -13.15
CA ALA A 51 -23.66 3.07 -13.33
C ALA A 51 -24.30 1.99 -12.45
N ASN A 52 -24.47 0.80 -12.99
CA ASN A 52 -25.03 -0.35 -12.30
C ASN A 52 -24.40 -1.62 -12.89
N ASP A 53 -23.27 -2.03 -12.29
CA ASP A 53 -22.39 -3.00 -12.90
C ASP A 53 -21.94 -4.07 -11.92
N PHE A 54 -21.75 -5.28 -12.45
CA PHE A 54 -20.98 -6.33 -11.80
C PHE A 54 -19.54 -6.27 -12.25
N ASP A 55 -18.60 -6.44 -11.32
CA ASP A 55 -17.18 -6.32 -11.62
C ASP A 55 -16.32 -7.22 -10.74
N ILE A 56 -15.11 -7.55 -11.23
CA ILE A 56 -14.00 -8.08 -10.45
C ILE A 56 -13.01 -6.94 -10.24
N THR A 57 -13.02 -6.35 -9.04
CA THR A 57 -12.17 -5.20 -8.76
C THR A 57 -10.71 -5.57 -8.64
N ARG A 58 -10.40 -6.77 -8.14
CA ARG A 58 -9.05 -7.32 -8.01
C ARG A 58 -9.07 -8.84 -7.95
N ALA A 59 -7.99 -9.45 -8.43
CA ALA A 59 -7.69 -10.83 -8.14
C ALA A 59 -6.17 -10.98 -7.94
N TYR A 60 -5.77 -11.55 -6.79
CA TYR A 60 -4.37 -11.81 -6.47
C TYR A 60 -4.09 -13.30 -6.48
N ILE A 61 -2.99 -13.70 -7.13
CA ILE A 61 -2.45 -15.05 -7.07
C ILE A 61 -1.09 -14.96 -6.40
N ASN A 62 -0.92 -15.63 -5.27
CA ASN A 62 0.30 -15.63 -4.49
C ASN A 62 0.99 -17.00 -4.63
N VAL A 63 2.26 -16.99 -4.97
CA VAL A 63 3.15 -18.16 -4.90
C VAL A 63 4.21 -17.83 -3.87
N ILE A 64 4.26 -18.60 -2.79
CA ILE A 64 5.18 -18.39 -1.67
C ILE A 64 6.03 -19.66 -1.50
N GLY A 65 7.35 -19.50 -1.62
CA GLY A 65 8.34 -20.54 -1.30
C GLY A 65 8.97 -20.27 0.06
N LYS A 66 9.03 -21.30 0.91
CA LYS A 66 9.76 -21.26 2.20
C LYS A 66 10.90 -22.26 2.15
N PHE A 67 12.13 -21.78 2.38
CA PHE A 67 13.35 -22.57 2.24
C PHE A 67 14.11 -22.61 3.57
N ASN A 68 15.02 -23.57 3.70
CA ASN A 68 15.90 -23.67 4.85
C ASN A 68 16.77 -22.40 5.00
N GLY A 69 17.27 -22.14 6.21
CA GLY A 69 18.11 -20.98 6.49
C GLY A 69 17.35 -19.65 6.58
N GLY A 70 16.03 -19.70 6.81
CA GLY A 70 15.19 -18.50 6.98
C GLY A 70 14.91 -17.75 5.67
N ILE A 71 15.04 -18.40 4.54
CA ILE A 71 14.79 -17.80 3.22
C ILE A 71 13.33 -18.02 2.82
N MET A 72 12.69 -16.96 2.32
CA MET A 72 11.35 -16.97 1.75
C MET A 72 11.36 -16.21 0.43
N THR A 73 10.58 -16.67 -0.53
CA THR A 73 10.32 -15.97 -1.78
C THR A 73 8.82 -15.75 -1.94
N ARG A 74 8.43 -14.66 -2.56
CA ARG A 74 7.04 -14.40 -2.90
C ARG A 74 6.93 -13.81 -4.30
N ILE A 75 6.00 -14.36 -5.08
CA ILE A 75 5.52 -13.80 -6.34
C ILE A 75 4.02 -13.59 -6.22
N THR A 76 3.55 -12.40 -6.51
CA THR A 76 2.12 -12.07 -6.51
C THR A 76 1.75 -11.42 -7.82
N GLY A 77 0.87 -12.08 -8.57
CA GLY A 77 0.17 -11.49 -9.70
C GLY A 77 -1.07 -10.73 -9.24
N ASP A 78 -1.38 -9.63 -9.92
CA ASP A 78 -2.53 -8.75 -9.66
C ASP A 78 -3.32 -8.58 -10.96
N VAL A 79 -4.57 -9.01 -10.93
CA VAL A 79 -5.53 -8.75 -12.01
C VAL A 79 -6.34 -7.51 -11.66
N TYR A 80 -6.43 -6.57 -12.61
CA TYR A 80 -7.06 -5.28 -12.36
C TYR A 80 -7.62 -4.70 -13.67
N HIS A 81 -8.53 -3.74 -13.55
CA HIS A 81 -8.93 -2.91 -14.68
C HIS A 81 -7.88 -1.84 -14.97
N ASP A 82 -7.45 -1.77 -16.22
CA ASP A 82 -6.68 -0.62 -16.69
C ASP A 82 -7.66 0.47 -17.13
N GLY A 83 -7.44 1.68 -16.63
CA GLY A 83 -8.16 2.87 -17.09
C GLY A 83 -7.71 3.36 -18.48
N ASP A 84 -6.77 2.67 -19.13
CA ASP A 84 -6.31 3.03 -20.47
C ASP A 84 -7.33 2.60 -21.52
N ALA A 85 -7.82 3.56 -22.31
CA ALA A 85 -8.75 3.32 -23.42
C ALA A 85 -8.20 2.33 -24.47
N THR A 86 -6.88 2.12 -24.55
CA THR A 86 -6.26 1.17 -25.49
C THR A 86 -6.46 -0.29 -25.09
N ALA A 87 -6.69 -0.57 -23.83
CA ALA A 87 -6.98 -1.92 -23.33
C ALA A 87 -8.44 -2.34 -23.53
N GLY A 88 -9.30 -1.45 -24.02
CA GLY A 88 -10.72 -1.74 -24.30
C GLY A 88 -11.53 -2.13 -23.07
N GLY A 89 -11.08 -1.74 -21.85
CA GLY A 89 -11.74 -2.10 -20.58
C GLY A 89 -11.48 -3.53 -20.12
N SER A 90 -10.55 -4.26 -20.76
CA SER A 90 -10.20 -5.63 -20.37
C SER A 90 -9.49 -5.67 -19.02
N LEU A 91 -9.63 -6.79 -18.32
CA LEU A 91 -8.82 -7.09 -17.17
C LEU A 91 -7.38 -7.37 -17.60
N LEU A 92 -6.43 -6.70 -16.95
CA LEU A 92 -5.00 -6.83 -17.19
C LEU A 92 -4.34 -7.56 -16.03
N TYR A 93 -3.20 -8.19 -16.33
CA TYR A 93 -2.37 -8.87 -15.34
C TYR A 93 -1.04 -8.14 -15.17
N ARG A 94 -0.65 -7.88 -13.94
CA ARG A 94 0.65 -7.27 -13.62
C ARG A 94 1.29 -7.95 -12.42
N LEU A 95 2.58 -7.73 -12.26
CA LEU A 95 3.34 -8.19 -11.11
C LEU A 95 3.19 -7.16 -9.97
N LYS A 96 2.64 -7.59 -8.81
CA LYS A 96 2.51 -6.74 -7.63
C LYS A 96 3.67 -6.93 -6.65
N TYR A 97 4.11 -8.17 -6.44
CA TYR A 97 5.26 -8.51 -5.61
C TYR A 97 6.13 -9.56 -6.31
N ALA A 98 7.45 -9.41 -6.20
CA ALA A 98 8.45 -10.40 -6.60
C ALA A 98 9.72 -10.15 -5.80
N TYR A 99 9.87 -10.80 -4.67
CA TYR A 99 11.00 -10.57 -3.78
C TYR A 99 11.47 -11.84 -3.09
N ALA A 100 12.73 -11.80 -2.64
CA ALA A 100 13.28 -12.72 -1.67
C ALA A 100 13.36 -12.02 -0.30
N ALA A 101 13.11 -12.78 0.76
CA ALA A 101 13.27 -12.36 2.14
C ALA A 101 14.19 -13.33 2.86
N TRP A 102 15.00 -12.81 3.76
CA TRP A 102 15.91 -13.59 4.60
C TRP A 102 15.81 -13.15 6.04
N THR A 103 15.47 -14.09 6.91
CA THR A 103 15.45 -13.90 8.36
C THR A 103 16.56 -14.78 8.94
N PRO A 104 17.72 -14.22 9.34
CA PRO A 104 18.78 -15.01 9.97
C PRO A 104 18.26 -15.71 11.22
N GLU A 105 18.76 -16.88 11.50
CA GLU A 105 18.39 -17.67 12.68
C GLU A 105 18.62 -16.86 13.97
N GLY A 106 17.62 -16.84 14.85
CA GLY A 106 17.65 -16.06 16.09
C GLY A 106 17.58 -14.54 15.93
N SER A 107 17.49 -14.03 14.70
CA SER A 107 17.39 -12.60 14.42
C SER A 107 15.94 -12.10 14.49
N PRO A 108 15.68 -10.94 15.12
CA PRO A 108 14.40 -10.27 15.05
C PRO A 108 14.21 -9.51 13.72
N LEU A 109 15.20 -9.55 12.83
CA LEU A 109 15.22 -8.79 11.59
C LEU A 109 14.97 -9.69 10.38
N THR A 110 14.22 -9.18 9.42
CA THR A 110 14.02 -9.77 8.09
C THR A 110 14.47 -8.78 7.04
N PHE A 111 15.33 -9.20 6.15
CA PHE A 111 15.81 -8.40 5.01
C PHE A 111 15.05 -8.82 3.76
N ARG A 112 14.64 -7.84 2.94
CA ARG A 112 13.95 -8.10 1.67
C ARG A 112 14.67 -7.43 0.52
N PHE A 113 14.62 -8.07 -0.65
CA PHE A 113 15.15 -7.53 -1.90
C PHE A 113 14.25 -7.89 -3.07
N GLY A 114 13.92 -6.92 -3.89
CA GLY A 114 13.08 -7.05 -5.08
C GLY A 114 11.89 -6.11 -5.06
N LEU A 115 10.81 -6.50 -5.74
CA LEU A 115 9.54 -5.79 -5.74
C LEU A 115 8.76 -6.17 -4.47
N THR A 116 8.86 -5.35 -3.44
CA THR A 116 8.36 -5.68 -2.08
C THR A 116 7.38 -4.64 -1.55
N GLN A 117 6.70 -4.98 -0.46
CA GLN A 117 5.76 -4.10 0.21
C GLN A 117 6.47 -2.85 0.72
N THR A 118 5.83 -1.69 0.51
CA THR A 118 6.22 -0.43 1.14
C THR A 118 5.83 -0.42 2.62
N PRO A 119 6.49 0.39 3.46
CA PRO A 119 6.35 0.27 4.91
C PRO A 119 4.97 0.56 5.49
N TRP A 120 4.07 1.26 4.79
CA TRP A 120 2.79 1.69 5.35
C TRP A 120 1.59 0.85 4.93
N ILE A 121 1.39 0.65 3.62
CA ILE A 121 0.13 0.12 3.07
C ILE A 121 -0.21 -1.26 3.66
N ASP A 122 0.73 -2.20 3.69
CA ASP A 122 0.53 -3.55 4.25
C ASP A 122 0.20 -3.53 5.76
N TRP A 123 0.65 -2.49 6.47
CA TRP A 123 0.35 -2.31 7.89
C TRP A 123 -1.08 -1.85 8.12
N GLU A 124 -1.51 -0.83 7.41
CA GLU A 124 -2.86 -0.27 7.56
C GLU A 124 -3.93 -1.18 6.94
N GLU A 125 -3.66 -1.82 5.79
CA GLU A 125 -4.57 -2.80 5.19
C GLU A 125 -4.82 -3.99 6.13
N ALA A 126 -3.84 -4.37 6.97
CA ALA A 126 -4.05 -5.40 7.99
C ALA A 126 -4.96 -4.93 9.13
N LEU A 127 -4.99 -3.63 9.45
CA LEU A 127 -5.93 -3.05 10.43
C LEU A 127 -7.32 -2.90 9.85
N TRP A 128 -7.44 -2.32 8.64
CA TRP A 128 -8.72 -2.12 7.96
C TRP A 128 -9.39 -3.44 7.60
N ASP A 129 -8.65 -4.42 7.05
CA ASP A 129 -9.08 -5.78 6.69
C ASP A 129 -10.31 -5.88 5.75
N TYR A 130 -10.72 -4.77 5.14
CA TYR A 130 -11.81 -4.69 4.17
C TYR A 130 -11.33 -4.16 2.82
N ARG A 131 -10.23 -4.74 2.33
CA ARG A 131 -9.66 -4.38 1.02
C ARG A 131 -10.64 -4.58 -0.14
N MET A 132 -11.65 -5.41 0.04
CA MET A 132 -12.73 -5.62 -0.93
C MET A 132 -13.54 -4.33 -1.17
N GLU A 133 -13.75 -3.52 -0.13
CA GLU A 133 -14.43 -2.21 -0.23
C GLU A 133 -13.60 -1.22 -1.04
N GLY A 134 -12.30 -1.30 -0.93
CA GLY A 134 -11.37 -0.43 -1.66
C GLY A 134 -10.03 -0.30 -0.96
N THR A 135 -9.19 0.58 -1.51
CA THR A 135 -7.90 0.87 -0.90
C THR A 135 -8.05 1.73 0.35
N ILE A 136 -7.06 1.68 1.22
CA ILE A 136 -6.93 2.61 2.36
C ILE A 136 -6.77 4.06 1.89
N ALA A 137 -6.97 5.03 2.79
CA ALA A 137 -7.08 6.45 2.44
C ALA A 137 -5.86 6.99 1.70
N VAL A 138 -4.66 6.67 2.15
CA VAL A 138 -3.40 7.17 1.56
C VAL A 138 -3.12 6.60 0.16
N ASP A 139 -3.54 5.34 -0.11
CA ASP A 139 -3.45 4.71 -1.43
C ASP A 139 -4.55 5.25 -2.36
N ARG A 140 -5.80 5.38 -1.88
CA ARG A 140 -6.93 5.98 -2.60
C ARG A 140 -6.64 7.43 -3.02
N ALA A 141 -5.94 8.18 -2.18
CA ALA A 141 -5.50 9.54 -2.51
C ALA A 141 -4.30 9.60 -3.46
N GLY A 142 -3.65 8.47 -3.75
CA GLY A 142 -2.47 8.40 -4.61
C GLY A 142 -1.19 8.92 -3.96
N TYR A 143 -1.16 9.02 -2.63
CA TYR A 143 0.01 9.54 -1.91
C TYR A 143 1.07 8.47 -1.67
N MET A 144 0.68 7.22 -1.59
CA MET A 144 1.54 6.05 -1.39
C MET A 144 1.18 4.92 -2.35
N SER A 145 2.09 3.99 -2.53
CA SER A 145 1.89 2.75 -3.29
C SER A 145 2.15 1.53 -2.42
N SER A 146 1.45 0.44 -2.70
CA SER A 146 1.56 -0.80 -1.92
C SER A 146 2.88 -1.53 -2.10
N SER A 147 3.61 -1.29 -3.20
CA SER A 147 4.89 -1.93 -3.48
C SER A 147 5.78 -1.09 -4.37
N ASP A 148 7.07 -1.33 -4.25
CA ASP A 148 8.11 -0.73 -5.08
C ASP A 148 9.34 -1.65 -5.15
N PHE A 149 10.21 -1.42 -6.13
CA PHE A 149 11.50 -2.11 -6.23
C PHE A 149 12.50 -1.51 -5.25
N GLY A 150 13.10 -2.37 -4.42
CA GLY A 150 14.09 -1.89 -3.47
C GLY A 150 14.61 -2.94 -2.52
N VAL A 151 15.22 -2.44 -1.46
CA VAL A 151 15.69 -3.21 -0.31
C VAL A 151 14.95 -2.74 0.93
N ALA A 152 14.52 -3.68 1.76
CA ALA A 152 13.84 -3.36 3.00
C ALA A 152 14.38 -4.18 4.16
N VAL A 153 14.24 -3.64 5.36
CA VAL A 153 14.45 -4.35 6.61
C VAL A 153 13.22 -4.21 7.48
N ASP A 154 12.72 -5.34 7.96
CA ASP A 154 11.64 -5.42 8.93
C ASP A 154 12.21 -5.85 10.28
N GLY A 155 11.67 -5.34 11.35
CA GLY A 155 12.01 -5.75 12.68
C GLY A 155 10.78 -5.93 13.56
N ASN A 156 10.84 -7.00 14.37
CA ASN A 156 9.88 -7.27 15.43
C ASN A 156 10.66 -7.54 16.70
N VAL A 157 10.69 -6.55 17.58
CA VAL A 157 11.56 -6.53 18.75
C VAL A 157 10.72 -6.62 20.01
N ASN A 158 11.25 -7.33 21.01
CA ASN A 158 10.68 -7.45 22.34
C ASN A 158 9.22 -7.90 22.33
N HIS A 159 8.95 -9.07 21.72
CA HIS A 159 7.61 -9.67 21.61
C HIS A 159 6.58 -8.69 21.00
N ASP A 160 7.01 -8.01 19.93
CA ASP A 160 6.20 -7.07 19.18
C ASP A 160 5.81 -5.77 19.94
N LEU A 161 6.60 -5.44 20.98
CA LEU A 161 6.52 -4.11 21.58
C LEU A 161 6.88 -3.03 20.57
N VAL A 162 7.94 -3.29 19.78
CA VAL A 162 8.36 -2.42 18.67
C VAL A 162 8.33 -3.21 17.38
N ASN A 163 7.57 -2.73 16.41
CA ASN A 163 7.54 -3.24 15.04
C ASN A 163 7.94 -2.12 14.09
N PHE A 164 8.90 -2.38 13.21
CA PHE A 164 9.34 -1.38 12.25
C PHE A 164 9.63 -1.98 10.89
N GLN A 165 9.61 -1.13 9.87
CA GLN A 165 10.08 -1.41 8.53
C GLN A 165 10.77 -0.16 7.98
N ALA A 166 11.94 -0.33 7.37
CA ALA A 166 12.63 0.70 6.63
C ALA A 166 12.94 0.20 5.22
N MET A 167 12.89 1.08 4.23
CA MET A 167 13.04 0.72 2.82
C MET A 167 13.76 1.83 2.06
N ALA A 168 14.70 1.43 1.21
CA ALA A 168 15.21 2.24 0.11
C ALA A 168 14.63 1.68 -1.20
N MET A 169 13.95 2.51 -1.98
CA MET A 169 13.18 2.11 -3.15
C MET A 169 13.38 3.06 -4.33
N ASN A 170 12.96 2.64 -5.52
CA ASN A 170 13.06 3.50 -6.71
C ASN A 170 12.17 4.74 -6.61
N GLY A 171 10.96 4.62 -6.06
CA GLY A 171 10.03 5.74 -5.86
C GLY A 171 8.94 5.87 -6.93
N GLU A 172 9.03 5.14 -8.06
CA GLU A 172 8.05 5.18 -9.14
C GLU A 172 6.88 4.20 -8.94
N ASN A 173 6.95 3.35 -7.92
CA ASN A 173 6.03 2.24 -7.63
C ASN A 173 6.12 1.05 -8.62
N TYR A 174 5.29 0.00 -8.37
CA TYR A 174 5.37 -1.28 -9.10
C TYR A 174 4.77 -1.29 -10.51
N ASN A 175 4.02 -0.25 -10.88
CA ASN A 175 3.34 -0.18 -12.18
C ASN A 175 3.98 0.83 -13.14
N LYS A 176 5.15 1.33 -12.81
CA LYS A 176 5.93 2.23 -13.65
C LYS A 176 7.35 1.71 -13.82
N THR A 177 7.91 1.96 -15.00
CA THR A 177 9.32 1.69 -15.23
C THR A 177 10.17 2.70 -14.46
N PRO A 178 11.26 2.27 -13.80
CA PRO A 178 12.21 3.20 -13.20
C PRO A 178 12.69 4.20 -14.23
N GLY A 179 12.55 5.49 -13.94
CA GLY A 179 12.80 6.56 -14.89
C GLY A 179 14.09 7.33 -14.65
N ASP A 180 14.74 7.16 -13.50
CA ASP A 180 15.92 7.92 -13.10
C ASP A 180 16.82 7.16 -12.10
N GLN A 181 17.81 7.88 -11.55
CA GLN A 181 18.78 7.33 -10.58
C GLN A 181 18.40 7.66 -9.12
N HIS A 182 17.34 8.44 -8.89
CA HIS A 182 16.94 8.83 -7.56
C HIS A 182 16.33 7.66 -6.80
N LYS A 183 16.32 7.80 -5.48
CA LYS A 183 15.73 6.82 -4.57
C LYS A 183 14.88 7.53 -3.54
N ASP A 184 13.78 6.89 -3.19
CA ASP A 184 12.98 7.24 -2.05
C ASP A 184 13.39 6.41 -0.85
N PHE A 185 13.40 7.02 0.33
CA PHE A 185 13.63 6.37 1.60
C PHE A 185 12.36 6.49 2.45
N ALA A 186 11.91 5.38 2.98
CA ALA A 186 10.72 5.34 3.81
C ALA A 186 10.95 4.48 5.06
N ALA A 187 10.34 4.89 6.16
CA ALA A 187 10.36 4.12 7.39
C ALA A 187 9.02 4.24 8.14
N ARG A 188 8.62 3.15 8.79
CA ARG A 188 7.51 3.05 9.72
C ARG A 188 8.01 2.44 11.02
N VAL A 189 7.57 3.01 12.14
CA VAL A 189 7.79 2.45 13.48
C VAL A 189 6.47 2.44 14.23
N SER A 190 6.15 1.33 14.87
CA SER A 190 4.95 1.14 15.69
C SER A 190 5.33 0.65 17.09
N PHE A 191 4.80 1.30 18.10
CA PHE A 191 4.93 0.94 19.51
C PHE A 191 3.61 0.40 20.04
N ARG A 192 3.61 -0.80 20.64
CA ARG A 192 2.47 -1.35 21.33
C ARG A 192 2.46 -0.86 22.78
N LEU A 193 1.50 -0.01 23.12
CA LEU A 193 1.37 0.57 24.46
C LEU A 193 0.64 -0.38 25.42
N LEU A 194 -0.41 -1.08 24.91
CA LEU A 194 -1.20 -2.03 25.66
C LEU A 194 -1.48 -3.27 24.80
N GLY A 195 -1.39 -4.45 25.41
CA GLY A 195 -1.81 -5.70 24.76
C GLY A 195 -3.34 -5.88 24.82
N THR A 196 -3.85 -6.70 23.91
CA THR A 196 -5.25 -7.16 23.89
C THR A 196 -5.29 -8.67 23.65
N ASP A 197 -6.48 -9.22 23.48
CA ASP A 197 -6.70 -10.63 23.09
C ASP A 197 -6.36 -10.92 21.60
N ASP A 198 -6.01 -9.92 20.83
CA ASP A 198 -5.41 -10.08 19.48
C ASP A 198 -3.87 -10.13 19.59
N GLY A 199 -3.31 -11.33 19.44
CA GLY A 199 -1.86 -11.56 19.46
C GLY A 199 -1.13 -11.24 18.14
N SER A 200 -1.82 -10.68 17.15
CA SER A 200 -1.21 -10.34 15.88
C SER A 200 -0.24 -9.14 15.98
N ARG A 201 0.58 -8.94 14.95
CA ARG A 201 1.54 -7.81 14.88
C ARG A 201 0.88 -6.43 14.99
N ILE A 202 -0.41 -6.33 14.67
CA ILE A 202 -1.20 -5.10 14.70
C ILE A 202 -2.13 -5.02 15.92
N GLY A 203 -2.18 -6.08 16.75
CA GLY A 203 -3.01 -6.15 17.95
C GLY A 203 -2.58 -5.19 19.04
N GLY A 204 -3.51 -4.83 19.93
CA GLY A 204 -3.28 -3.92 21.03
C GLY A 204 -3.55 -2.45 20.72
N LEU A 205 -3.28 -1.60 21.70
CA LEU A 205 -3.21 -0.14 21.51
C LEU A 205 -1.81 0.22 21.01
N ARG A 206 -1.73 0.88 19.87
CA ARG A 206 -0.47 1.24 19.23
C ARG A 206 -0.42 2.72 18.81
N ILE A 207 0.78 3.26 18.85
CA ILE A 207 1.13 4.51 18.19
C ILE A 207 2.11 4.17 17.07
N THR A 208 1.80 4.60 15.86
CA THR A 208 2.59 4.30 14.67
C THR A 208 2.96 5.59 13.96
N GLY A 209 4.23 5.76 13.62
CA GLY A 209 4.73 6.87 12.82
C GLY A 209 5.31 6.39 11.50
N TYR A 210 5.22 7.21 10.47
CA TYR A 210 5.79 6.97 9.15
C TYR A 210 6.40 8.24 8.58
N ALA A 211 7.52 8.09 7.90
CA ALA A 211 8.17 9.14 7.14
C ALA A 211 8.67 8.58 5.80
N GLN A 212 8.54 9.38 4.75
CA GLN A 212 9.12 9.14 3.42
C GLN A 212 9.70 10.44 2.91
N SER A 213 10.88 10.34 2.30
CA SER A 213 11.49 11.43 1.54
C SER A 213 12.10 10.86 0.26
N GLY A 214 11.90 11.57 -0.85
CA GLY A 214 12.36 11.11 -2.14
C GLY A 214 12.30 12.19 -3.20
N THR A 215 12.68 11.79 -4.41
CA THR A 215 12.73 12.66 -5.58
C THR A 215 11.95 12.00 -6.71
N PRO A 216 10.83 12.59 -7.18
CA PRO A 216 10.08 12.08 -8.33
C PRO A 216 10.91 12.11 -9.61
N THR A 217 10.57 11.26 -10.59
CA THR A 217 11.14 11.32 -11.94
C THR A 217 11.00 12.73 -12.51
N GLY A 218 12.10 13.30 -12.98
CA GLY A 218 12.17 14.69 -13.48
C GLY A 218 12.59 15.72 -12.43
N GLY A 219 12.91 15.30 -11.20
CA GLY A 219 13.40 16.15 -10.12
C GLY A 219 12.28 16.65 -9.19
N GLY A 220 12.66 17.51 -8.24
CA GLY A 220 11.76 17.99 -7.20
C GLY A 220 11.93 17.23 -5.88
N SER A 221 10.92 17.26 -5.03
CA SER A 221 10.89 16.51 -3.76
C SER A 221 9.54 15.86 -3.53
N ARG A 222 9.54 14.76 -2.78
CA ARG A 222 8.34 14.06 -2.31
C ARG A 222 8.55 13.73 -0.85
N ASP A 223 7.84 14.43 0.03
CA ASP A 223 7.91 14.18 1.46
C ASP A 223 6.54 13.79 2.01
N ARG A 224 6.51 12.79 2.89
CA ARG A 224 5.32 12.26 3.55
C ARG A 224 5.62 12.06 5.03
N PHE A 225 4.76 12.56 5.90
CA PHE A 225 4.79 12.31 7.33
C PHE A 225 3.41 11.90 7.79
N LEU A 226 3.33 10.79 8.51
CA LEU A 226 2.05 10.26 8.97
C LEU A 226 2.19 9.75 10.41
N GLY A 227 1.17 10.02 11.21
CA GLY A 227 0.97 9.47 12.54
C GLY A 227 -0.38 8.78 12.66
N MET A 228 -0.42 7.63 13.31
CA MET A 228 -1.63 6.84 13.55
C MET A 228 -1.69 6.39 15.00
N VAL A 229 -2.88 6.42 15.58
CA VAL A 229 -3.25 5.67 16.79
C VAL A 229 -4.21 4.57 16.39
N SER A 230 -3.96 3.35 16.82
CA SER A 230 -4.83 2.21 16.55
C SER A 230 -5.04 1.36 17.77
N TYR A 231 -6.24 0.80 17.88
CA TYR A 231 -6.61 -0.21 18.88
C TYR A 231 -7.20 -1.41 18.15
N ARG A 232 -6.67 -2.60 18.42
CA ARG A 232 -7.23 -3.84 17.88
C ARG A 232 -7.32 -4.91 18.94
N SER A 233 -8.52 -5.45 19.09
CA SER A 233 -8.88 -6.67 19.80
C SER A 233 -9.60 -7.62 18.84
N LYS A 234 -9.99 -8.80 19.32
CA LYS A 234 -10.83 -9.72 18.50
C LYS A 234 -12.20 -9.13 18.18
N MET A 235 -12.74 -8.31 19.09
CA MET A 235 -14.07 -7.72 18.93
C MET A 235 -14.05 -6.37 18.20
N LEU A 236 -13.03 -5.56 18.43
CA LEU A 236 -13.03 -4.15 17.98
C LEU A 236 -11.69 -3.75 17.38
N THR A 237 -11.75 -3.18 16.19
CA THR A 237 -10.66 -2.41 15.61
C THR A 237 -11.08 -0.95 15.49
N LEU A 238 -10.24 -0.05 15.95
CA LEU A 238 -10.36 1.40 15.74
C LEU A 238 -9.00 1.94 15.30
N ALA A 239 -8.98 2.84 14.35
CA ALA A 239 -7.77 3.56 13.98
C ALA A 239 -8.12 4.99 13.55
N ALA A 240 -7.18 5.90 13.79
CA ALA A 240 -7.22 7.25 13.25
C ALA A 240 -5.81 7.68 12.89
N GLU A 241 -5.67 8.30 11.72
CA GLU A 241 -4.40 8.75 11.18
C GLU A 241 -4.48 10.17 10.64
N TYR A 242 -3.34 10.84 10.65
CA TYR A 242 -3.15 12.13 10.01
C TYR A 242 -1.85 12.15 9.24
N MET A 243 -1.92 12.58 7.98
CA MET A 243 -0.79 12.67 7.06
C MET A 243 -0.62 14.09 6.55
N THR A 244 0.63 14.50 6.39
CA THR A 244 1.02 15.69 5.62
C THR A 244 1.85 15.28 4.42
N THR A 245 1.64 15.97 3.30
CA THR A 245 2.40 15.80 2.07
C THR A 245 3.05 17.09 1.64
N LYS A 246 4.23 16.98 1.03
CA LYS A 246 4.93 18.10 0.41
C LYS A 246 5.57 17.58 -0.87
N ASP A 247 5.12 18.12 -2.00
CA ASP A 247 5.61 17.77 -3.33
C ASP A 247 6.07 19.03 -4.06
N THR A 248 7.23 18.96 -4.70
CA THR A 248 7.68 19.94 -5.68
C THR A 248 7.83 19.26 -7.03
N ALA A 249 7.24 19.79 -8.08
CA ALA A 249 7.12 19.08 -9.36
C ALA A 249 8.34 19.17 -10.22
N THR A 250 9.27 19.96 -10.19
CA THR A 250 10.58 20.02 -10.86
C THR A 250 11.44 21.11 -10.23
N ALA A 251 12.74 21.05 -10.43
CA ALA A 251 13.68 22.07 -9.96
C ALA A 251 13.41 23.47 -10.54
N THR A 252 12.66 23.58 -11.62
CA THR A 252 12.39 24.85 -12.35
C THR A 252 11.00 25.41 -12.15
N ALA A 253 10.05 24.61 -11.67
CA ALA A 253 8.70 25.09 -11.36
C ALA A 253 8.57 25.24 -9.85
N ASN A 254 8.40 26.47 -9.37
CA ASN A 254 8.03 26.77 -7.98
C ASN A 254 6.61 26.24 -7.62
N SER A 255 6.31 25.00 -7.98
CA SER A 255 5.02 24.38 -7.74
C SER A 255 5.09 23.51 -6.49
N LEU A 256 5.31 24.13 -5.35
CA LEU A 256 5.19 23.46 -4.05
C LEU A 256 3.72 23.16 -3.78
N LYS A 257 3.38 21.86 -3.72
CA LYS A 257 2.07 21.38 -3.27
C LYS A 257 2.20 20.82 -1.87
N LYS A 258 1.45 21.36 -0.94
CA LYS A 258 1.29 20.81 0.40
C LYS A 258 -0.12 20.27 0.51
N GLY A 259 -0.26 19.08 1.01
CA GLY A 259 -1.55 18.45 1.23
C GLY A 259 -1.65 17.85 2.62
N SER A 260 -2.86 17.46 2.99
CA SER A 260 -3.12 16.71 4.21
C SER A 260 -4.20 15.67 3.97
N LEU A 261 -4.17 14.64 4.81
CA LEU A 261 -5.17 13.59 4.83
C LEU A 261 -5.45 13.25 6.29
N PHE A 262 -6.71 13.13 6.61
CA PHE A 262 -7.20 12.52 7.85
C PHE A 262 -8.03 11.31 7.47
N SER A 263 -7.81 10.17 8.14
CA SER A 263 -8.67 9.00 8.04
C SER A 263 -8.94 8.44 9.42
N ALA A 264 -10.18 8.01 9.64
CA ALA A 264 -10.55 7.25 10.83
C ALA A 264 -11.50 6.12 10.43
N PHE A 265 -11.27 4.93 10.98
CA PHE A 265 -12.10 3.77 10.69
C PHE A 265 -12.29 2.87 11.91
N GLY A 266 -13.33 2.07 11.83
CA GLY A 266 -13.64 1.06 12.83
C GLY A 266 -14.29 -0.18 12.25
N VAL A 267 -14.04 -1.30 12.90
CA VAL A 267 -14.66 -2.61 12.66
C VAL A 267 -15.13 -3.17 13.98
N LEU A 268 -16.42 -3.42 14.12
CA LEU A 268 -17.02 -4.01 15.31
C LEU A 268 -17.59 -5.38 14.95
N HIS A 269 -17.00 -6.44 15.48
CA HIS A 269 -17.54 -7.78 15.40
C HIS A 269 -18.70 -7.94 16.40
N VAL A 270 -19.81 -8.48 15.95
CA VAL A 270 -21.05 -8.56 16.74
C VAL A 270 -21.06 -9.84 17.58
N GLY A 271 -20.48 -9.76 18.77
CA GLY A 271 -20.37 -10.92 19.66
C GLY A 271 -19.70 -12.11 19.00
N ASP A 272 -20.24 -13.30 19.20
CA ASP A 272 -19.75 -14.54 18.57
C ASP A 272 -20.36 -14.79 17.16
N SER A 273 -21.11 -13.83 16.63
CA SER A 273 -21.71 -13.96 15.30
C SER A 273 -20.66 -13.73 14.20
N PRO A 274 -20.86 -14.29 13.00
CA PRO A 274 -20.00 -14.02 11.86
C PRO A 274 -20.19 -12.62 11.25
N ALA A 275 -21.01 -11.77 11.88
CA ALA A 275 -21.29 -10.42 11.39
C ALA A 275 -20.36 -9.38 11.98
N ALA A 276 -20.05 -8.34 11.18
CA ALA A 276 -19.34 -7.16 11.65
C ALA A 276 -19.95 -5.90 11.03
N ILE A 277 -19.84 -4.79 11.76
CA ILE A 277 -20.20 -3.45 11.30
C ILE A 277 -18.91 -2.72 10.99
N ILE A 278 -18.86 -2.06 9.86
CA ILE A 278 -17.72 -1.26 9.45
C ILE A 278 -18.11 0.20 9.26
N GLY A 279 -17.16 1.09 9.52
CA GLY A 279 -17.31 2.50 9.24
C GLY A 279 -15.95 3.14 8.99
N ARG A 280 -15.90 4.10 8.08
CA ARG A 280 -14.69 4.86 7.75
C ARG A 280 -15.04 6.26 7.29
N VAL A 281 -14.20 7.22 7.64
CA VAL A 281 -14.24 8.59 7.12
C VAL A 281 -12.85 9.00 6.70
N ASP A 282 -12.71 9.51 5.47
CA ASP A 282 -11.48 10.09 4.96
C ASP A 282 -11.74 11.55 4.58
N ILE A 283 -10.83 12.44 4.96
CA ILE A 283 -10.83 13.84 4.55
C ILE A 283 -9.50 14.09 3.86
N VAL A 284 -9.54 14.28 2.55
CA VAL A 284 -8.36 14.51 1.72
C VAL A 284 -8.36 15.94 1.25
N ASN A 285 -7.39 16.71 1.72
CA ASN A 285 -7.13 18.06 1.25
C ASN A 285 -5.84 18.04 0.39
N PRO A 286 -5.96 18.05 -0.95
CA PRO A 286 -4.79 17.94 -1.82
C PRO A 286 -3.91 19.19 -1.77
N THR A 287 -4.41 20.31 -1.22
CA THR A 287 -3.59 21.48 -0.90
C THR A 287 -4.12 22.23 0.33
N THR A 288 -3.21 22.53 1.23
CA THR A 288 -3.48 23.29 2.46
C THR A 288 -3.22 24.79 2.31
N CYS A 289 -3.12 25.29 1.08
CA CYS A 289 -2.96 26.71 0.81
C CYS A 289 -4.21 27.51 1.26
N THR A 290 -4.01 28.53 2.09
CA THR A 290 -5.09 29.39 2.58
C THR A 290 -5.29 30.65 1.74
N ASN A 291 -4.32 31.03 0.92
CA ASN A 291 -4.35 32.25 0.09
C ASN A 291 -4.23 31.88 -1.40
N TYR A 292 -5.34 31.47 -1.98
CA TYR A 292 -5.41 31.11 -3.39
C TYR A 292 -5.11 32.33 -4.29
N GLY A 293 -4.13 32.18 -5.18
CA GLY A 293 -3.77 33.19 -6.19
C GLY A 293 -2.86 34.33 -5.70
N ALA A 294 -2.52 34.40 -4.41
CA ALA A 294 -1.65 35.46 -3.87
C ALA A 294 -0.18 35.04 -3.72
N VAL A 295 0.12 33.74 -3.79
CA VAL A 295 1.47 33.18 -3.63
C VAL A 295 1.74 32.22 -4.77
N ALA A 296 2.95 32.26 -5.34
CA ALA A 296 3.39 31.38 -6.45
C ALA A 296 3.23 29.87 -6.13
N ASP A 297 3.16 29.54 -4.82
CA ASP A 297 3.05 28.17 -4.32
C ASP A 297 1.61 27.68 -4.15
N CYS A 298 0.61 28.56 -4.36
CA CYS A 298 -0.81 28.25 -4.27
C CYS A 298 -1.44 28.31 -5.65
N PRO A 299 -1.67 27.18 -6.31
CA PRO A 299 -2.31 27.16 -7.61
C PRO A 299 -3.75 27.71 -7.57
N ALA A 300 -4.28 28.08 -8.74
CA ALA A 300 -5.61 28.67 -8.86
C ALA A 300 -6.74 27.78 -8.28
N ALA A 301 -7.78 28.41 -7.73
CA ALA A 301 -8.89 27.80 -7.00
C ALA A 301 -9.61 26.62 -7.69
N SER A 302 -9.48 26.47 -9.01
CA SER A 302 -10.12 25.42 -9.80
C SER A 302 -9.50 24.01 -9.63
N GLN A 303 -8.43 23.86 -8.85
CA GLN A 303 -7.69 22.60 -8.72
C GLN A 303 -7.83 21.94 -7.34
N TYR A 304 -8.67 22.47 -6.43
CA TYR A 304 -8.66 22.05 -5.02
C TYR A 304 -10.02 21.68 -4.50
N ASP A 305 -10.26 20.40 -4.60
CA ASP A 305 -11.44 19.79 -3.98
C ASP A 305 -11.02 19.03 -2.73
N THR A 306 -11.28 19.58 -1.56
CA THR A 306 -11.28 18.77 -0.35
C THR A 306 -12.33 17.70 -0.55
N ARG A 307 -11.90 16.45 -0.52
CA ARG A 307 -12.77 15.27 -0.65
C ARG A 307 -13.04 14.69 0.72
N THR A 308 -14.31 14.49 1.03
CA THR A 308 -14.74 13.74 2.20
C THR A 308 -15.39 12.46 1.72
N ILE A 309 -14.85 11.32 2.14
CA ILE A 309 -15.33 9.99 1.82
C ILE A 309 -15.89 9.40 3.10
N ILE A 310 -17.12 8.88 3.06
CA ILE A 310 -17.78 8.22 4.19
C ILE A 310 -18.23 6.86 3.71
N ILE A 311 -17.79 5.82 4.43
CA ILE A 311 -18.12 4.43 4.16
C ILE A 311 -18.82 3.87 5.38
N GLY A 312 -19.89 3.14 5.16
CA GLY A 312 -20.60 2.42 6.22
C GLY A 312 -21.22 1.14 5.71
N GLY A 313 -21.05 0.05 6.42
CA GLY A 313 -21.51 -1.24 5.93
C GLY A 313 -21.61 -2.32 6.99
N VAL A 314 -22.18 -3.44 6.55
CA VAL A 314 -22.32 -4.66 7.34
C VAL A 314 -21.70 -5.82 6.56
N SER A 315 -20.80 -6.53 7.20
CA SER A 315 -20.19 -7.73 6.62
C SER A 315 -20.67 -9.00 7.30
N TYR A 316 -20.55 -10.11 6.58
CA TYR A 316 -20.88 -11.43 7.08
C TYR A 316 -19.85 -12.45 6.59
N GLN A 317 -19.20 -13.15 7.51
CA GLN A 317 -18.27 -14.24 7.20
C GLN A 317 -19.06 -15.50 6.92
N LEU A 318 -19.33 -15.79 5.64
CA LEU A 318 -20.15 -16.94 5.23
C LEU A 318 -19.43 -18.27 5.47
N SER A 319 -18.12 -18.30 5.27
CA SER A 319 -17.23 -19.42 5.53
C SER A 319 -15.82 -18.88 5.80
N PRO A 320 -14.85 -19.69 6.26
CA PRO A 320 -13.46 -19.23 6.43
C PRO A 320 -12.87 -18.57 5.19
N ASN A 321 -13.37 -18.92 4.01
CA ASN A 321 -12.86 -18.49 2.72
C ASN A 321 -13.74 -17.45 2.02
N VAL A 322 -14.95 -17.16 2.51
CA VAL A 322 -15.90 -16.26 1.83
C VAL A 322 -16.44 -15.24 2.82
N ARG A 323 -16.22 -13.97 2.51
CA ARG A 323 -16.80 -12.83 3.23
C ARG A 323 -17.67 -12.01 2.29
N LEU A 324 -18.83 -11.62 2.78
CA LEU A 324 -19.78 -10.74 2.11
C LEU A 324 -19.75 -9.37 2.78
N LEU A 325 -20.02 -8.31 2.02
CA LEU A 325 -20.15 -6.95 2.51
C LEU A 325 -21.26 -6.24 1.72
N ALA A 326 -22.13 -5.56 2.45
CA ALA A 326 -23.08 -4.60 1.89
C ALA A 326 -22.76 -3.24 2.51
N ASP A 327 -22.48 -2.25 1.69
CA ASP A 327 -22.03 -0.93 2.14
C ASP A 327 -22.52 0.20 1.25
N ILE A 328 -22.36 1.40 1.78
CA ILE A 328 -22.53 2.66 1.08
C ILE A 328 -21.22 3.42 1.17
N ASP A 329 -20.67 3.83 0.02
CA ASP A 329 -19.54 4.74 -0.12
C ASP A 329 -20.07 6.07 -0.66
N ARG A 330 -19.84 7.15 0.08
CA ARG A 330 -20.22 8.51 -0.34
C ARG A 330 -19.00 9.41 -0.39
N THR A 331 -18.71 9.94 -1.57
CA THR A 331 -17.70 10.97 -1.78
C THR A 331 -18.36 12.33 -1.97
N GLY A 332 -18.09 13.26 -1.07
CA GLY A 332 -18.45 14.67 -1.16
C GLY A 332 -17.24 15.53 -1.51
N PHE A 333 -17.49 16.68 -2.13
CA PHE A 333 -16.45 17.61 -2.55
C PHE A 333 -16.74 18.98 -1.96
N GLN A 334 -15.68 19.67 -1.49
CA GLN A 334 -15.73 21.05 -1.08
C GLN A 334 -14.79 21.85 -1.97
N THR A 335 -15.32 22.89 -2.60
CA THR A 335 -14.52 23.81 -3.42
C THR A 335 -14.39 25.15 -2.71
N PRO A 336 -13.30 25.90 -2.98
CA PRO A 336 -13.17 27.28 -2.53
C PRO A 336 -14.34 28.15 -2.98
N ALA A 337 -14.61 29.22 -2.21
CA ALA A 337 -15.68 30.17 -2.52
C ALA A 337 -15.56 30.72 -3.96
N GLY A 338 -16.64 30.63 -4.72
CA GLY A 338 -16.71 31.11 -6.12
C GLY A 338 -16.45 30.03 -7.19
N ALA A 339 -16.08 28.82 -6.83
CA ALA A 339 -15.99 27.67 -7.76
C ALA A 339 -17.21 26.76 -7.64
N SER A 340 -17.57 26.08 -8.73
CA SER A 340 -18.64 25.05 -8.70
C SER A 340 -18.08 23.75 -8.15
N ALA A 341 -18.65 23.25 -7.06
CA ALA A 341 -18.29 21.94 -6.54
C ALA A 341 -18.70 20.83 -7.51
N PRO A 342 -17.87 19.79 -7.72
CA PRO A 342 -18.31 18.55 -8.33
C PRO A 342 -19.51 17.98 -7.55
N LYS A 343 -20.39 17.27 -8.26
CA LYS A 343 -21.50 16.57 -7.60
C LYS A 343 -20.95 15.49 -6.70
N SER A 344 -21.57 15.29 -5.54
CA SER A 344 -21.28 14.14 -4.70
C SER A 344 -21.56 12.83 -5.46
N ILE A 345 -20.83 11.79 -5.12
CA ILE A 345 -21.00 10.44 -5.67
C ILE A 345 -21.37 9.52 -4.50
N SER A 346 -22.48 8.82 -4.65
CA SER A 346 -22.92 7.83 -3.66
C SER A 346 -23.11 6.48 -4.35
N LEU A 347 -22.40 5.47 -3.86
CA LEU A 347 -22.46 4.10 -4.34
C LEU A 347 -23.13 3.21 -3.29
N ALA A 348 -24.10 2.41 -3.71
CA ALA A 348 -24.53 1.24 -2.96
C ALA A 348 -23.82 0.03 -3.53
N GLN A 349 -23.20 -0.77 -2.66
CA GLN A 349 -22.35 -1.87 -3.09
C GLN A 349 -22.72 -3.16 -2.37
N PHE A 350 -22.62 -4.27 -3.11
CA PHE A 350 -22.60 -5.60 -2.55
C PHE A 350 -21.35 -6.31 -3.04
N GLN A 351 -20.54 -6.73 -2.11
CA GLN A 351 -19.18 -7.17 -2.39
C GLN A 351 -18.92 -8.55 -1.80
N THR A 352 -18.07 -9.29 -2.47
CA THR A 352 -17.64 -10.63 -2.05
C THR A 352 -16.13 -10.73 -2.11
N GLN A 353 -15.54 -11.15 -1.00
CA GLN A 353 -14.15 -11.60 -0.96
C GLN A 353 -14.13 -13.12 -0.88
N PHE A 354 -13.40 -13.79 -1.75
CA PHE A 354 -13.15 -15.21 -1.61
C PHE A 354 -11.65 -15.52 -1.76
N THR A 355 -11.17 -16.43 -0.88
CA THR A 355 -9.77 -16.84 -0.78
C THR A 355 -9.63 -18.33 -1.03
N PHE A 356 -8.53 -18.75 -1.56
CA PHE A 356 -8.22 -20.17 -1.82
C PHE A 356 -6.77 -20.51 -1.54
#